data_835a1b4fcefcfb46f3dbbc2ae1c5609f
#
_entry.id   835a1b4fcefcfb46f3dbbc2ae1c5609f
#
_cell.length_a   1.000
_cell.length_b   1.000
_cell.length_c   1.000
_cell.angle_alpha   90.00
_cell.angle_beta   90.00
_cell.angle_gamma   90.00
#
_symmetry.space_group_name_H-M   'P 1'
#
loop_
_entity.id
_entity.type
_entity.pdbx_description
1 polymer ?
#
loop_
_entity_poly.entity_id
_entity_poly.type
_entity_poly.pdbx_seq_one_letter_code
_entity_poly.pdbx_strand_id
1 'polypeptide(L)'
;MVMTRSLAVILLGLLCPAIPADDWPQYLGPKRDGVWRESGVSLDTPPRLLWKTPLGGGYCGPAVAKGRVYVADRRGKPVGSVQLPKGQNPNFVRESLPGDERIVCLDERTGKIVWEHKYDAPYSSVVLYAIGPRCTPLIHEGIVYSLGAEGHLLALSADEGKVLWRKNFVTDYGLEMQEWGTAAHPIVHKELLICTVGGKGSTVVAFDRKTGEEKWRALSAPKPGYGTPVIEEINGLRQLIVWDSDRISGLDPDSGKRHWYATFRPSFAMSIGAARVHENLVWVMGFNGRSAAIRVTENNQSTKFAWVPSPKKGVAGVMNTAYLRDGHVYSGGRRGQFRCVDIRTGERLWESTKPLLKANGSGRGAWQSAFTVHHEPSGQTLIFNDHGEMITASLSPNGYEEIARTYIIEPTHRVSGRMLVWSHPALANKRVYCRNDKEIRCYDLSKK
;
A
#
# COMPACT_ATOMS: atom_id res chain seq x y z
N MET A 1 11.34 -77.97 13.48
CA MET A 1 12.04 -76.63 13.61
C MET A 1 11.38 -75.69 12.62
N VAL A 2 10.40 -74.90 13.10
CA VAL A 2 9.57 -74.04 12.29
C VAL A 2 10.15 -72.62 12.44
N MET A 3 10.67 -72.06 11.35
CA MET A 3 11.16 -70.68 11.29
C MET A 3 9.98 -69.70 11.00
N THR A 4 9.56 -68.93 11.98
CA THR A 4 8.65 -67.82 11.81
C THR A 4 9.39 -66.61 11.25
N ARG A 5 9.03 -66.16 10.04
CA ARG A 5 9.50 -64.91 9.44
C ARG A 5 8.57 -63.78 9.89
N SER A 6 9.10 -62.84 10.67
CA SER A 6 8.45 -61.60 10.99
C SER A 6 8.52 -60.62 9.80
N LEU A 7 7.36 -60.22 9.27
CA LEU A 7 7.25 -59.12 8.29
C LEU A 7 7.26 -57.81 9.05
N ALA A 8 8.28 -56.98 8.86
CA ALA A 8 8.28 -55.61 9.32
C ALA A 8 7.55 -54.74 8.29
N VAL A 9 6.39 -54.19 8.66
CA VAL A 9 5.66 -53.20 7.86
C VAL A 9 6.30 -51.85 8.11
N ILE A 10 7.01 -51.31 7.12
CA ILE A 10 7.50 -49.92 7.13
C ILE A 10 6.35 -49.00 6.72
N LEU A 11 5.78 -48.29 7.69
CA LEU A 11 4.87 -47.19 7.40
C LEU A 11 5.68 -46.02 6.82
N LEU A 12 5.66 -45.83 5.50
CA LEU A 12 6.09 -44.60 4.86
C LEU A 12 5.04 -43.55 5.16
N GLY A 13 5.29 -42.67 6.14
CA GLY A 13 4.54 -41.47 6.34
C GLY A 13 4.70 -40.56 5.12
N LEU A 14 3.62 -40.39 4.36
CA LEU A 14 3.51 -39.36 3.33
C LEU A 14 3.66 -37.98 4.02
N LEU A 15 4.88 -37.44 4.00
CA LEU A 15 5.13 -36.04 4.25
C LEU A 15 4.43 -35.27 3.13
N CYS A 16 3.18 -34.83 3.38
CA CYS A 16 2.52 -33.87 2.54
C CYS A 16 3.42 -32.61 2.53
N PRO A 17 3.93 -32.16 1.38
CA PRO A 17 4.72 -30.94 1.36
C PRO A 17 3.86 -29.83 1.91
N ALA A 18 4.31 -29.16 2.99
CA ALA A 18 3.67 -27.98 3.50
C ALA A 18 3.60 -26.98 2.32
N ILE A 19 2.39 -26.65 1.89
CA ILE A 19 2.17 -25.58 0.91
C ILE A 19 2.85 -24.35 1.52
N PRO A 20 3.78 -23.68 0.80
CA PRO A 20 4.44 -22.50 1.34
C PRO A 20 3.38 -21.51 1.81
N ALA A 21 3.52 -21.00 3.03
CA ALA A 21 2.65 -19.96 3.54
C ALA A 21 2.65 -18.78 2.56
N ASP A 22 1.46 -18.32 2.15
CA ASP A 22 1.33 -17.22 1.20
C ASP A 22 1.43 -15.90 1.97
N ASP A 23 2.67 -15.51 2.26
CA ASP A 23 2.98 -14.28 2.99
C ASP A 23 2.51 -13.03 2.23
N TRP A 24 2.22 -11.95 2.97
CA TRP A 24 1.94 -10.60 2.45
C TRP A 24 2.98 -9.61 2.99
N PRO A 25 4.27 -9.71 2.57
CA PRO A 25 5.38 -9.11 3.28
C PRO A 25 5.55 -7.61 3.07
N GLN A 26 4.71 -6.97 2.26
CA GLN A 26 4.79 -5.56 1.89
C GLN A 26 3.46 -5.03 1.34
N TYR A 27 3.42 -3.73 1.09
CA TYR A 27 2.31 -3.06 0.40
C TYR A 27 1.98 -3.73 -0.93
N LEU A 28 0.69 -4.04 -1.16
CA LEU A 28 0.15 -4.73 -2.33
C LEU A 28 0.63 -6.19 -2.50
N GLY A 29 1.15 -6.81 -1.44
CA GLY A 29 1.51 -8.22 -1.44
C GLY A 29 2.87 -8.56 -2.04
N PRO A 30 3.18 -9.84 -2.19
CA PRO A 30 4.54 -10.31 -2.51
C PRO A 30 5.08 -9.77 -3.83
N LYS A 31 4.24 -9.60 -4.84
CA LYS A 31 4.61 -9.05 -6.16
C LYS A 31 4.25 -7.57 -6.34
N ARG A 32 3.73 -6.89 -5.32
CA ARG A 32 3.25 -5.50 -5.34
C ARG A 32 2.18 -5.22 -6.41
N ASP A 33 1.47 -6.24 -6.83
CA ASP A 33 0.44 -6.17 -7.88
C ASP A 33 -0.99 -6.08 -7.33
N GLY A 34 -1.18 -6.28 -6.02
CA GLY A 34 -2.50 -6.31 -5.39
C GLY A 34 -3.26 -7.59 -5.72
N VAL A 35 -2.55 -8.69 -5.99
CA VAL A 35 -3.14 -9.99 -6.33
C VAL A 35 -2.84 -11.01 -5.24
N TRP A 36 -3.88 -11.63 -4.73
CA TRP A 36 -3.83 -12.72 -3.78
C TRP A 36 -4.01 -14.06 -4.50
N ARG A 37 -3.03 -14.97 -4.31
CA ARG A 37 -2.94 -16.22 -5.10
C ARG A 37 -3.24 -17.47 -4.31
N GLU A 38 -3.57 -17.34 -3.04
CA GLU A 38 -3.83 -18.46 -2.15
C GLU A 38 -5.20 -19.11 -2.42
N SER A 39 -5.24 -20.42 -2.55
CA SER A 39 -6.48 -21.17 -2.77
C SER A 39 -7.11 -21.67 -1.47
N GLY A 40 -8.34 -22.24 -1.55
CA GLY A 40 -9.01 -22.83 -0.41
C GLY A 40 -9.64 -21.82 0.55
N VAL A 41 -10.06 -20.68 0.01
CA VAL A 41 -10.76 -19.61 0.75
C VAL A 41 -12.22 -19.49 0.30
N SER A 42 -13.06 -18.99 1.21
CA SER A 42 -14.44 -18.56 0.94
C SER A 42 -14.53 -17.06 1.02
N LEU A 43 -15.02 -16.40 -0.04
CA LEU A 43 -15.12 -14.95 -0.16
C LEU A 43 -16.58 -14.46 -0.18
N ASP A 44 -17.53 -15.36 -0.20
CA ASP A 44 -18.98 -15.14 -0.28
C ASP A 44 -19.68 -15.27 1.07
N THR A 45 -18.99 -15.76 2.08
CA THR A 45 -19.51 -15.92 3.44
C THR A 45 -18.84 -14.96 4.42
N PRO A 46 -19.55 -14.47 5.45
CA PRO A 46 -18.95 -13.61 6.47
C PRO A 46 -17.75 -14.30 7.15
N PRO A 47 -16.57 -13.66 7.20
CA PRO A 47 -15.40 -14.24 7.81
C PRO A 47 -15.50 -14.28 9.33
N ARG A 48 -14.90 -15.30 9.96
CA ARG A 48 -14.89 -15.47 11.41
C ARG A 48 -13.75 -14.67 12.03
N LEU A 49 -14.05 -13.78 12.99
CA LEU A 49 -13.04 -13.09 13.78
C LEU A 49 -12.20 -14.11 14.58
N LEU A 50 -10.88 -14.08 14.41
CA LEU A 50 -9.96 -14.92 15.17
C LEU A 50 -9.41 -14.19 16.38
N TRP A 51 -8.92 -12.97 16.19
CA TRP A 51 -8.40 -12.14 17.26
C TRP A 51 -8.43 -10.65 16.89
N LYS A 52 -8.29 -9.81 17.92
CA LYS A 52 -8.09 -8.36 17.79
C LYS A 52 -7.06 -7.88 18.81
N THR A 53 -6.28 -6.86 18.43
CA THR A 53 -5.23 -6.31 19.29
C THR A 53 -5.27 -4.78 19.23
N PRO A 54 -5.20 -4.09 20.39
CA PRO A 54 -5.19 -2.63 20.45
C PRO A 54 -3.97 -2.03 19.74
N LEU A 55 -4.19 -1.00 18.93
CA LEU A 55 -3.17 -0.20 18.26
C LEU A 55 -3.39 1.30 18.50
N GLY A 56 -2.42 2.09 18.08
CA GLY A 56 -2.51 3.55 17.95
C GLY A 56 -2.97 3.99 16.56
N GLY A 57 -2.94 5.30 16.31
CA GLY A 57 -3.32 5.89 15.02
C GLY A 57 -2.35 5.57 13.88
N GLY A 58 -2.84 5.57 12.65
CA GLY A 58 -2.02 5.40 11.45
C GLY A 58 -2.80 4.91 10.25
N TYR A 59 -2.21 5.08 9.07
CA TYR A 59 -2.83 4.75 7.78
C TYR A 59 -2.18 3.57 7.09
N CYS A 60 -1.02 3.09 7.57
CA CYS A 60 -0.36 1.93 6.99
C CYS A 60 -1.20 0.66 7.18
N GLY A 61 -1.22 -0.20 6.18
CA GLY A 61 -1.71 -1.56 6.33
C GLY A 61 -0.71 -2.43 7.10
N PRO A 62 -1.13 -3.61 7.57
CA PRO A 62 -0.23 -4.61 8.11
C PRO A 62 0.57 -5.30 6.99
N ALA A 63 1.70 -5.91 7.37
CA ALA A 63 2.41 -6.89 6.56
C ALA A 63 2.50 -8.21 7.33
N VAL A 64 2.49 -9.33 6.61
CA VAL A 64 2.50 -10.67 7.20
C VAL A 64 3.65 -11.47 6.60
N ALA A 65 4.50 -12.01 7.45
CA ALA A 65 5.60 -12.86 7.02
C ALA A 65 6.03 -13.84 8.11
N LYS A 66 6.25 -15.08 7.72
CA LYS A 66 6.81 -16.14 8.60
C LYS A 66 6.09 -16.28 9.95
N GLY A 67 4.75 -16.27 9.94
CA GLY A 67 3.94 -16.43 11.15
C GLY A 67 3.92 -15.19 12.07
N ARG A 68 4.28 -14.02 11.54
CA ARG A 68 4.27 -12.72 12.23
C ARG A 68 3.47 -11.69 11.45
N VAL A 69 2.83 -10.77 12.18
CA VAL A 69 2.14 -9.60 11.60
C VAL A 69 2.86 -8.35 12.08
N TYR A 70 3.27 -7.52 11.13
CA TYR A 70 3.99 -6.28 11.40
C TYR A 70 3.13 -5.09 11.03
N VAL A 71 3.03 -4.12 11.92
CA VAL A 71 2.25 -2.90 11.70
C VAL A 71 2.92 -1.72 12.38
N ALA A 72 2.85 -0.55 11.76
CA ALA A 72 3.32 0.68 12.39
C ALA A 72 2.13 1.50 12.89
N ASP A 73 2.26 2.14 14.03
CA ASP A 73 1.26 3.04 14.61
C ASP A 73 1.92 4.24 15.32
N ARG A 74 1.10 5.17 15.76
CA ARG A 74 1.54 6.29 16.58
C ARG A 74 0.69 6.39 17.84
N ARG A 75 1.35 6.59 18.98
CA ARG A 75 0.74 6.94 20.27
C ARG A 75 1.11 8.36 20.65
N GLY A 76 0.18 9.14 21.15
CA GLY A 76 0.40 10.53 21.52
C GLY A 76 -0.91 11.29 21.72
N LYS A 77 -0.83 12.61 21.85
CA LYS A 77 -2.02 13.44 21.99
C LYS A 77 -2.94 13.28 20.79
N PRO A 78 -4.25 13.04 20.98
CA PRO A 78 -5.21 13.01 19.91
C PRO A 78 -5.26 14.36 19.20
N VAL A 79 -5.40 14.35 17.88
CA VAL A 79 -5.56 15.56 17.05
C VAL A 79 -6.75 16.41 17.49
N GLY A 80 -7.81 15.79 18.02
CA GLY A 80 -8.99 16.49 18.56
C GLY A 80 -8.74 17.34 19.80
N SER A 81 -7.54 17.28 20.41
CA SER A 81 -7.15 18.17 21.52
C SER A 81 -6.65 19.54 21.06
N VAL A 82 -6.42 19.72 19.75
CA VAL A 82 -5.98 21.00 19.18
C VAL A 82 -7.20 21.79 18.74
N GLN A 83 -7.41 22.95 19.33
CA GLN A 83 -8.43 23.89 18.87
C GLN A 83 -7.92 24.58 17.60
N LEU A 84 -8.55 24.30 16.48
CA LEU A 84 -8.26 25.01 15.23
C LEU A 84 -8.69 26.47 15.35
N PRO A 85 -7.84 27.44 15.00
CA PRO A 85 -8.25 28.83 14.92
C PRO A 85 -9.45 28.99 13.98
N LYS A 86 -10.40 29.83 14.38
CA LYS A 86 -11.65 30.04 13.64
C LYS A 86 -11.36 30.47 12.19
N GLY A 87 -11.89 29.73 11.21
CA GLY A 87 -11.71 30.02 9.78
C GLY A 87 -10.47 29.42 9.12
N GLN A 88 -9.59 28.74 9.86
CA GLN A 88 -8.45 28.05 9.26
C GLN A 88 -8.85 26.70 8.68
N ASN A 89 -8.29 26.40 7.51
CA ASN A 89 -8.46 25.10 6.89
C ASN A 89 -7.52 24.07 7.58
N PRO A 90 -8.05 23.01 8.19
CA PRO A 90 -7.26 22.00 8.90
C PRO A 90 -6.16 21.35 8.03
N ASN A 91 -6.30 21.37 6.71
CA ASN A 91 -5.27 20.88 5.79
C ASN A 91 -3.97 21.69 5.78
N PHE A 92 -3.95 22.87 6.39
CA PHE A 92 -2.77 23.75 6.40
C PHE A 92 -2.30 24.10 7.80
N VAL A 93 -2.95 23.59 8.84
CA VAL A 93 -2.54 23.82 10.23
C VAL A 93 -1.56 22.76 10.66
N ARG A 94 -0.43 23.20 11.21
CA ARG A 94 0.62 22.37 11.78
C ARG A 94 0.92 22.84 13.19
N GLU A 95 0.96 21.93 14.11
CA GLU A 95 1.35 22.17 15.52
C GLU A 95 2.14 20.98 16.01
N SER A 96 3.04 21.23 16.96
CA SER A 96 3.78 20.14 17.59
C SER A 96 2.85 19.26 18.42
N LEU A 97 2.75 18.00 18.03
CA LEU A 97 1.98 16.96 18.72
C LEU A 97 2.94 15.94 19.32
N PRO A 98 3.28 16.04 20.60
CA PRO A 98 4.13 15.04 21.27
C PRO A 98 3.56 13.63 21.08
N GLY A 99 4.45 12.66 20.88
CA GLY A 99 4.07 11.25 20.72
C GLY A 99 5.17 10.42 20.10
N ASP A 100 4.98 9.11 20.12
CA ASP A 100 5.89 8.11 19.62
C ASP A 100 5.30 7.40 18.40
N GLU A 101 6.08 7.16 17.37
CA GLU A 101 5.79 6.11 16.38
C GLU A 101 6.31 4.77 16.88
N ARG A 102 5.57 3.70 16.55
CA ARG A 102 5.95 2.32 16.91
C ARG A 102 5.87 1.41 15.72
N ILE A 103 6.76 0.44 15.72
CA ILE A 103 6.63 -0.78 14.91
C ILE A 103 6.29 -1.90 15.88
N VAL A 104 5.20 -2.61 15.61
CA VAL A 104 4.67 -3.69 16.44
C VAL A 104 4.70 -4.98 15.66
N CYS A 105 5.29 -6.02 16.24
CA CYS A 105 5.27 -7.38 15.74
C CYS A 105 4.30 -8.20 16.59
N LEU A 106 3.35 -8.85 15.94
CA LEU A 106 2.36 -9.72 16.56
C LEU A 106 2.60 -11.16 16.13
N ASP A 107 2.30 -12.10 17.02
CA ASP A 107 2.14 -13.51 16.66
C ASP A 107 0.90 -13.65 15.76
N GLU A 108 1.07 -14.22 14.60
CA GLU A 108 0.01 -14.31 13.58
C GLU A 108 -1.21 -15.13 14.04
N ARG A 109 -0.98 -16.16 14.82
CA ARG A 109 -2.03 -17.08 15.26
C ARG A 109 -2.88 -16.49 16.39
N THR A 110 -2.26 -15.75 17.30
CA THR A 110 -2.90 -15.29 18.55
C THR A 110 -3.15 -13.79 18.63
N GLY A 111 -2.50 -12.99 17.78
CA GLY A 111 -2.52 -11.53 17.85
C GLY A 111 -1.76 -10.95 19.04
N LYS A 112 -1.04 -11.75 19.83
CA LYS A 112 -0.24 -11.26 20.95
C LYS A 112 0.99 -10.50 20.47
N ILE A 113 1.33 -9.39 21.13
CA ILE A 113 2.56 -8.65 20.85
C ILE A 113 3.75 -9.53 21.20
N VAL A 114 4.66 -9.72 20.25
CA VAL A 114 5.94 -10.42 20.40
C VAL A 114 7.02 -9.44 20.79
N TRP A 115 7.09 -8.32 20.06
CA TRP A 115 7.95 -7.20 20.38
C TRP A 115 7.35 -5.90 19.84
N GLU A 116 7.81 -4.77 20.40
CA GLU A 116 7.57 -3.44 19.86
C GLU A 116 8.86 -2.63 19.91
N HIS A 117 9.07 -1.83 18.88
CA HIS A 117 10.09 -0.80 18.83
C HIS A 117 9.42 0.56 18.73
N LYS A 118 9.80 1.51 19.58
CA LYS A 118 9.25 2.87 19.60
C LYS A 118 10.34 3.91 19.53
N TYR A 119 10.02 5.04 18.93
CA TYR A 119 10.89 6.21 18.89
C TYR A 119 10.07 7.49 18.95
N ASP A 120 10.68 8.56 19.47
CA ASP A 120 10.02 9.87 19.58
C ASP A 120 9.70 10.43 18.19
N ALA A 121 8.44 10.84 18.00
CA ALA A 121 7.91 11.39 16.77
C ALA A 121 6.90 12.51 17.07
N PRO A 122 7.38 13.68 17.48
CA PRO A 122 6.52 14.79 17.90
C PRO A 122 5.99 15.55 16.70
N TYR A 123 5.22 14.94 15.85
CA TYR A 123 4.73 15.52 14.60
C TYR A 123 4.60 17.05 14.65
N SER A 124 5.43 17.73 13.87
CA SER A 124 5.47 19.19 13.79
C SER A 124 5.38 19.70 12.36
N SER A 125 5.65 18.85 11.40
CA SER A 125 5.76 19.22 9.98
C SER A 125 4.59 18.74 9.14
N VAL A 126 3.83 17.75 9.60
CA VAL A 126 2.65 17.23 8.90
C VAL A 126 1.36 17.89 9.40
N VAL A 127 0.31 17.86 8.58
CA VAL A 127 -0.99 18.43 8.93
C VAL A 127 -1.61 17.70 10.13
N LEU A 128 -2.33 18.44 10.97
CA LEU A 128 -2.82 17.98 12.29
C LEU A 128 -3.62 16.68 12.27
N TYR A 129 -4.46 16.45 11.27
CA TYR A 129 -5.28 15.23 11.21
C TYR A 129 -4.48 14.00 10.71
N ALA A 130 -3.25 14.19 10.30
CA ALA A 130 -2.41 13.15 9.75
C ALA A 130 -1.73 12.31 10.86
N ILE A 131 -2.51 11.49 11.55
CA ILE A 131 -2.15 10.79 12.78
C ILE A 131 -1.43 9.46 12.54
N GLY A 132 -0.17 9.44 12.26
CA GLY A 132 0.63 8.23 12.27
C GLY A 132 1.20 7.81 10.92
N PRO A 133 1.95 6.70 10.87
CA PRO A 133 2.67 6.23 9.69
C PRO A 133 1.73 5.85 8.53
N ARG A 134 2.22 6.02 7.29
CA ARG A 134 1.49 5.68 6.06
C ARG A 134 2.04 4.46 5.37
N CYS A 135 3.35 4.22 5.54
CA CYS A 135 4.02 3.13 4.84
C CYS A 135 3.83 1.82 5.59
N THR A 136 3.31 0.80 4.90
CA THR A 136 3.30 -0.57 5.39
C THR A 136 4.75 -1.00 5.63
N PRO A 137 5.08 -1.63 6.76
CA PRO A 137 6.37 -2.26 6.94
C PRO A 137 6.67 -3.24 5.81
N LEU A 138 7.93 -3.27 5.35
CA LEU A 138 8.39 -4.22 4.35
C LEU A 138 9.30 -5.23 5.02
N ILE A 139 8.98 -6.52 4.87
CA ILE A 139 9.76 -7.61 5.44
C ILE A 139 10.52 -8.32 4.33
N HIS A 140 11.84 -8.41 4.47
CA HIS A 140 12.68 -9.10 3.52
C HIS A 140 13.88 -9.74 4.23
N GLU A 141 14.05 -11.05 4.06
CA GLU A 141 15.17 -11.85 4.62
C GLU A 141 15.52 -11.53 6.08
N GLY A 142 14.50 -11.51 6.94
CA GLY A 142 14.71 -11.32 8.39
C GLY A 142 14.91 -9.86 8.81
N ILE A 143 14.73 -8.90 7.91
CA ILE A 143 14.78 -7.46 8.19
C ILE A 143 13.40 -6.84 7.97
N VAL A 144 12.98 -5.99 8.89
CA VAL A 144 11.79 -5.14 8.78
C VAL A 144 12.22 -3.71 8.46
N TYR A 145 11.78 -3.19 7.33
CA TYR A 145 11.99 -1.79 6.97
C TYR A 145 10.71 -1.01 7.24
N SER A 146 10.82 0.05 8.03
CA SER A 146 9.69 0.91 8.38
C SER A 146 10.02 2.36 8.11
N LEU A 147 9.13 3.06 7.41
CA LEU A 147 9.24 4.49 7.13
C LEU A 147 8.15 5.24 7.88
N GLY A 148 8.56 6.08 8.82
CA GLY A 148 7.69 6.94 9.61
C GLY A 148 7.21 8.16 8.82
N ALA A 149 6.18 8.84 9.32
CA ALA A 149 5.54 9.94 8.61
C ALA A 149 6.45 11.16 8.40
N GLU A 150 7.41 11.39 9.30
CA GLU A 150 8.35 12.51 9.20
C GLU A 150 9.76 12.09 8.73
N GLY A 151 9.84 11.01 7.93
CA GLY A 151 11.06 10.65 7.21
C GLY A 151 12.06 9.79 7.99
N HIS A 152 11.65 9.20 9.12
CA HIS A 152 12.45 8.22 9.85
C HIS A 152 12.38 6.86 9.19
N LEU A 153 13.46 6.44 8.55
CA LEU A 153 13.61 5.09 7.98
C LEU A 153 14.42 4.22 8.95
N LEU A 154 13.83 3.09 9.34
CA LEU A 154 14.45 2.11 10.22
C LEU A 154 14.55 0.75 9.54
N ALA A 155 15.67 0.08 9.71
CA ALA A 155 15.81 -1.35 9.47
C ALA A 155 15.95 -2.05 10.83
N LEU A 156 15.07 -3.01 11.09
CA LEU A 156 15.00 -3.72 12.37
C LEU A 156 15.17 -5.22 12.12
N SER A 157 15.74 -5.95 13.08
CA SER A 157 15.68 -7.41 13.04
C SER A 157 14.22 -7.87 13.16
N ALA A 158 13.78 -8.77 12.28
CA ALA A 158 12.40 -9.28 12.31
C ALA A 158 12.08 -10.08 13.58
N ASP A 159 13.08 -10.74 14.17
CA ASP A 159 12.90 -11.60 15.32
C ASP A 159 12.76 -10.81 16.64
N GLU A 160 13.53 -9.74 16.81
CA GLU A 160 13.64 -9.04 18.09
C GLU A 160 13.28 -7.54 18.04
N GLY A 161 13.09 -6.95 16.85
CA GLY A 161 12.83 -5.52 16.69
C GLY A 161 14.02 -4.61 17.03
N LYS A 162 15.24 -5.16 17.08
CA LYS A 162 16.47 -4.39 17.29
C LYS A 162 16.82 -3.58 16.07
N VAL A 163 17.19 -2.31 16.25
CA VAL A 163 17.64 -1.45 15.14
C VAL A 163 18.99 -1.96 14.60
N LEU A 164 19.01 -2.28 13.31
CA LEU A 164 20.22 -2.62 12.57
C LEU A 164 20.88 -1.36 12.02
N TRP A 165 20.08 -0.49 11.41
CA TRP A 165 20.49 0.83 10.94
C TRP A 165 19.27 1.77 10.82
N ARG A 166 19.52 3.07 10.70
CA ARG A 166 18.49 4.08 10.53
C ARG A 166 18.96 5.25 9.66
N LYS A 167 18.01 5.94 9.04
CA LYS A 167 18.19 7.22 8.32
C LYS A 167 17.09 8.19 8.73
N ASN A 168 17.38 9.47 8.63
CA ASN A 168 16.39 10.53 8.76
C ASN A 168 16.43 11.39 7.48
N PHE A 169 15.36 11.34 6.68
CA PHE A 169 15.35 12.01 5.39
C PHE A 169 15.43 13.53 5.49
N VAL A 170 14.97 14.12 6.60
CA VAL A 170 15.07 15.56 6.83
C VAL A 170 16.52 15.98 7.11
N THR A 171 17.17 15.34 8.07
CA THR A 171 18.53 15.72 8.49
C THR A 171 19.60 15.24 7.52
N ASP A 172 19.44 14.05 6.94
CA ASP A 172 20.48 13.41 6.14
C ASP A 172 20.44 13.84 4.67
N TYR A 173 19.24 14.26 4.17
CA TYR A 173 19.01 14.57 2.75
C TYR A 173 18.40 15.95 2.50
N GLY A 174 18.02 16.68 3.55
CA GLY A 174 17.35 17.98 3.41
C GLY A 174 15.92 17.85 2.83
N LEU A 175 15.19 16.79 3.18
CA LEU A 175 13.78 16.66 2.79
C LEU A 175 12.98 17.84 3.36
N GLU A 176 12.37 18.64 2.47
CA GLU A 176 11.30 19.55 2.86
C GLU A 176 10.01 18.77 3.01
N MET A 177 9.53 18.68 4.27
CA MET A 177 8.37 17.84 4.59
C MET A 177 7.13 18.28 3.84
N GLN A 178 6.49 17.30 3.20
CA GLN A 178 5.22 17.48 2.51
C GLN A 178 4.04 17.52 3.50
N GLU A 179 2.92 18.08 3.06
CA GLU A 179 1.73 18.34 3.89
C GLU A 179 1.23 17.09 4.64
N TRP A 180 1.29 15.93 3.98
CA TRP A 180 0.81 14.65 4.54
C TRP A 180 1.96 13.70 4.92
N GLY A 181 3.20 14.20 5.03
CA GLY A 181 4.37 13.41 5.43
C GLY A 181 4.88 12.48 4.34
N THR A 182 5.71 11.52 4.71
CA THR A 182 6.21 10.48 3.81
C THR A 182 5.22 9.34 3.67
N ALA A 183 4.92 8.92 2.44
CA ALA A 183 3.93 7.88 2.16
C ALA A 183 4.34 6.89 1.06
N ALA A 184 5.43 7.16 0.35
CA ALA A 184 5.94 6.27 -0.69
C ALA A 184 6.61 5.04 -0.06
N HIS A 185 6.01 3.87 -0.25
CA HIS A 185 6.52 2.62 0.33
C HIS A 185 7.88 2.25 -0.30
N PRO A 186 8.91 1.95 0.50
CA PRO A 186 10.18 1.43 0.01
C PRO A 186 10.02 0.14 -0.80
N ILE A 187 10.98 -0.13 -1.68
CA ILE A 187 11.03 -1.37 -2.46
C ILE A 187 12.42 -2.01 -2.37
N VAL A 188 12.45 -3.33 -2.22
CA VAL A 188 13.71 -4.09 -2.31
C VAL A 188 13.96 -4.51 -3.75
N HIS A 189 15.19 -4.33 -4.20
CA HIS A 189 15.71 -4.82 -5.46
C HIS A 189 17.10 -5.43 -5.24
N LYS A 190 17.24 -6.74 -5.32
CA LYS A 190 18.50 -7.45 -5.01
C LYS A 190 19.00 -7.05 -3.61
N GLU A 191 20.21 -6.50 -3.52
CA GLU A 191 20.79 -6.03 -2.25
C GLU A 191 20.44 -4.57 -1.93
N LEU A 192 19.55 -3.93 -2.71
CA LEU A 192 19.17 -2.53 -2.54
C LEU A 192 17.81 -2.37 -1.88
N LEU A 193 17.70 -1.42 -0.96
CA LEU A 193 16.45 -0.83 -0.51
C LEU A 193 16.29 0.54 -1.18
N ILE A 194 15.34 0.67 -2.08
CA ILE A 194 15.09 1.90 -2.84
C ILE A 194 13.96 2.68 -2.22
N CYS A 195 14.19 3.94 -1.89
CA CYS A 195 13.26 4.84 -1.22
C CYS A 195 13.03 6.12 -2.02
N THR A 196 11.80 6.63 -2.00
CA THR A 196 11.53 8.02 -2.35
C THR A 196 11.84 8.88 -1.14
N VAL A 197 12.88 9.69 -1.23
CA VAL A 197 13.47 10.43 -0.10
C VAL A 197 13.13 11.90 -0.16
N GLY A 198 13.55 12.59 -1.20
CA GLY A 198 13.45 14.05 -1.36
C GLY A 198 14.80 14.75 -1.14
N GLY A 199 14.76 16.06 -1.18
CA GLY A 199 15.98 16.88 -1.16
C GLY A 199 16.64 17.01 -2.53
N LYS A 200 17.61 17.92 -2.63
CA LYS A 200 18.26 18.24 -3.90
C LYS A 200 19.12 17.07 -4.37
N GLY A 201 18.81 16.55 -5.56
CA GLY A 201 19.55 15.44 -6.17
C GLY A 201 19.25 14.05 -5.56
N SER A 202 18.35 13.96 -4.59
CA SER A 202 18.04 12.76 -3.82
C SER A 202 16.56 12.44 -3.75
N THR A 203 15.79 12.79 -4.79
CA THR A 203 14.36 12.42 -4.84
C THR A 203 14.19 10.91 -4.67
N VAL A 204 15.11 10.11 -5.22
CA VAL A 204 15.19 8.66 -5.03
C VAL A 204 16.58 8.28 -4.57
N VAL A 205 16.68 7.42 -3.56
CA VAL A 205 17.95 6.92 -3.02
C VAL A 205 17.87 5.41 -2.85
N ALA A 206 18.91 4.71 -3.24
CA ALA A 206 19.08 3.30 -2.96
C ALA A 206 20.17 3.09 -1.89
N PHE A 207 19.79 2.33 -0.89
CA PHE A 207 20.67 1.93 0.20
C PHE A 207 21.02 0.46 0.07
N ASP A 208 22.21 0.07 0.51
CA ASP A 208 22.45 -1.33 0.84
C ASP A 208 21.47 -1.74 1.93
N ARG A 209 20.66 -2.76 1.65
CA ARG A 209 19.55 -3.13 2.53
C ARG A 209 20.01 -3.66 3.91
N LYS A 210 21.24 -4.16 4.03
CA LYS A 210 21.77 -4.72 5.29
C LYS A 210 22.48 -3.66 6.14
N THR A 211 23.15 -2.70 5.50
CA THR A 211 24.02 -1.73 6.21
C THR A 211 23.43 -0.32 6.24
N GLY A 212 22.49 0.01 5.34
CA GLY A 212 22.01 1.37 5.16
C GLY A 212 23.00 2.30 4.44
N GLU A 213 24.12 1.77 3.92
CA GLU A 213 25.04 2.55 3.10
C GLU A 213 24.37 2.98 1.81
N GLU A 214 24.52 4.26 1.44
CA GLU A 214 23.99 4.75 0.16
C GLU A 214 24.81 4.18 -1.00
N LYS A 215 24.12 3.60 -1.98
CA LYS A 215 24.74 3.05 -3.20
C LYS A 215 24.58 3.97 -4.39
N TRP A 216 23.42 4.58 -4.54
CA TRP A 216 23.18 5.61 -5.55
C TRP A 216 22.02 6.52 -5.15
N ARG A 217 21.98 7.72 -5.73
CA ARG A 217 20.87 8.66 -5.66
C ARG A 217 20.54 9.23 -7.04
N ALA A 218 19.29 9.60 -7.24
CA ALA A 218 18.83 10.10 -8.53
C ALA A 218 17.68 11.09 -8.37
N LEU A 219 17.46 11.85 -9.43
CA LEU A 219 16.41 12.83 -9.61
C LEU A 219 16.49 14.03 -8.65
N SER A 220 15.89 15.12 -9.08
CA SER A 220 15.72 16.32 -8.28
C SER A 220 14.35 16.91 -8.62
N ALA A 221 13.39 16.71 -7.72
CA ALA A 221 12.04 17.25 -7.85
C ALA A 221 11.79 18.28 -6.74
N PRO A 222 10.89 19.26 -6.95
CA PRO A 222 10.51 20.23 -5.90
C PRO A 222 9.98 19.55 -4.64
N LYS A 223 9.21 18.46 -4.81
CA LYS A 223 8.74 17.57 -3.74
C LYS A 223 8.82 16.13 -4.22
N PRO A 224 9.15 15.15 -3.35
CA PRO A 224 9.26 13.75 -3.75
C PRO A 224 7.92 13.12 -4.19
N GLY A 225 6.79 13.70 -3.79
CA GLY A 225 5.48 13.09 -4.02
C GLY A 225 5.15 11.98 -3.01
N TYR A 226 4.05 11.29 -3.24
CA TYR A 226 3.55 10.21 -2.37
C TYR A 226 3.49 8.87 -3.10
N GLY A 227 3.77 8.87 -4.41
CA GLY A 227 3.68 7.71 -5.27
C GLY A 227 4.69 6.64 -4.88
N THR A 228 4.19 5.44 -4.64
CA THR A 228 5.03 4.28 -4.34
C THR A 228 5.79 3.83 -5.59
N PRO A 229 7.11 3.72 -5.55
CA PRO A 229 7.89 3.21 -6.68
C PRO A 229 7.57 1.74 -6.97
N VAL A 230 7.63 1.37 -8.24
CA VAL A 230 7.46 -0.02 -8.69
C VAL A 230 8.58 -0.40 -9.65
N ILE A 231 8.88 -1.68 -9.71
CA ILE A 231 9.84 -2.23 -10.69
C ILE A 231 9.08 -3.14 -11.63
N GLU A 232 9.06 -2.78 -12.89
CA GLU A 232 8.31 -3.46 -13.94
C GLU A 232 9.18 -3.67 -15.18
N GLU A 233 8.79 -4.61 -16.02
CA GLU A 233 9.41 -4.82 -17.32
C GLU A 233 8.64 -4.08 -18.40
N ILE A 234 9.34 -3.25 -19.17
CA ILE A 234 8.77 -2.50 -20.31
C ILE A 234 9.69 -2.69 -21.49
N ASN A 235 9.16 -3.19 -22.61
CA ASN A 235 9.93 -3.49 -23.82
C ASN A 235 11.19 -4.32 -23.54
N GLY A 236 11.08 -5.37 -22.73
CA GLY A 236 12.18 -6.27 -22.36
C GLY A 236 13.22 -5.69 -21.39
N LEU A 237 13.03 -4.47 -20.90
CA LEU A 237 13.93 -3.82 -19.95
C LEU A 237 13.25 -3.66 -18.58
N ARG A 238 13.89 -4.16 -17.52
CA ARG A 238 13.46 -3.95 -16.14
C ARG A 238 13.75 -2.53 -15.70
N GLN A 239 12.74 -1.82 -15.22
CA GLN A 239 12.80 -0.40 -14.90
C GLN A 239 12.14 -0.08 -13.56
N LEU A 240 12.76 0.80 -12.80
CA LEU A 240 12.17 1.43 -11.62
C LEU A 240 11.34 2.63 -12.08
N ILE A 241 10.03 2.58 -11.85
CA ILE A 241 9.13 3.66 -12.20
C ILE A 241 8.85 4.49 -10.96
N VAL A 242 9.14 5.78 -11.04
CA VAL A 242 8.93 6.76 -9.99
C VAL A 242 8.07 7.89 -10.50
N TRP A 243 7.08 8.31 -9.73
CA TRP A 243 6.30 9.50 -10.00
C TRP A 243 6.43 10.49 -8.84
N ASP A 244 7.22 11.54 -9.06
CA ASP A 244 7.39 12.66 -8.14
C ASP A 244 6.36 13.78 -8.39
N SER A 245 6.57 14.95 -7.80
CA SER A 245 5.65 16.10 -7.95
C SER A 245 5.65 16.75 -9.34
N ASP A 246 6.58 16.39 -10.22
CA ASP A 246 6.77 17.01 -11.52
C ASP A 246 6.72 16.02 -12.68
N ARG A 247 7.29 14.81 -12.48
CA ARG A 247 7.54 13.86 -13.56
C ARG A 247 7.29 12.42 -13.16
N ILE A 248 6.94 11.62 -14.17
CA ILE A 248 7.05 10.17 -14.11
C ILE A 248 8.34 9.82 -14.81
N SER A 249 9.17 9.02 -14.19
CA SER A 249 10.48 8.62 -14.71
C SER A 249 10.66 7.11 -14.65
N GLY A 250 11.26 6.53 -15.68
CA GLY A 250 11.77 5.18 -15.70
C GLY A 250 13.28 5.20 -15.50
N LEU A 251 13.77 4.48 -14.51
CA LEU A 251 15.18 4.42 -14.12
C LEU A 251 15.70 2.99 -14.21
N ASP A 252 16.98 2.84 -14.39
CA ASP A 252 17.69 1.61 -14.11
C ASP A 252 17.68 1.37 -12.59
N PRO A 253 17.15 0.26 -12.07
CA PRO A 253 17.05 0.04 -10.64
C PRO A 253 18.40 -0.27 -9.96
N ASP A 254 19.42 -0.67 -10.72
CA ASP A 254 20.75 -0.98 -10.19
C ASP A 254 21.62 0.28 -10.02
N SER A 255 21.41 1.32 -10.85
CA SER A 255 22.26 2.50 -10.90
C SER A 255 21.56 3.84 -10.70
N GLY A 256 20.21 3.86 -10.74
CA GLY A 256 19.43 5.10 -10.73
C GLY A 256 19.49 5.92 -12.03
N LYS A 257 20.19 5.43 -13.07
CA LYS A 257 20.27 6.11 -14.37
C LYS A 257 18.89 6.20 -15.01
N ARG A 258 18.51 7.44 -15.38
CA ARG A 258 17.19 7.65 -16.02
C ARG A 258 17.24 7.25 -17.50
N HIS A 259 16.28 6.42 -17.90
CA HIS A 259 16.04 6.04 -19.29
C HIS A 259 15.14 7.05 -19.98
N TRP A 260 13.98 7.36 -19.37
CA TRP A 260 12.96 8.26 -19.93
C TRP A 260 12.26 9.04 -18.82
N TYR A 261 11.50 10.06 -19.21
CA TYR A 261 10.56 10.75 -18.35
C TYR A 261 9.38 11.31 -19.13
N ALA A 262 8.28 11.57 -18.41
CA ALA A 262 7.14 12.34 -18.89
C ALA A 262 6.79 13.40 -17.86
N THR A 263 6.62 14.64 -18.27
CA THR A 263 6.15 15.71 -17.38
C THR A 263 4.65 15.56 -17.16
N PHE A 264 4.27 15.25 -15.92
CA PHE A 264 2.88 15.15 -15.53
C PHE A 264 2.72 15.52 -14.05
N ARG A 265 2.31 16.76 -13.80
CA ARG A 265 2.20 17.34 -12.46
C ARG A 265 0.86 17.00 -11.84
N PRO A 266 0.83 16.28 -10.72
CA PRO A 266 -0.40 16.08 -9.95
C PRO A 266 -0.80 17.36 -9.22
N SER A 267 -2.09 17.52 -8.91
CA SER A 267 -2.54 18.61 -8.05
C SER A 267 -1.95 18.46 -6.65
N PHE A 268 -1.46 19.54 -6.06
CA PHE A 268 -0.86 19.58 -4.71
C PHE A 268 0.33 18.62 -4.51
N ALA A 269 1.10 18.36 -5.55
CA ALA A 269 2.18 17.35 -5.53
C ALA A 269 1.70 15.93 -5.14
N MET A 270 0.39 15.65 -5.22
CA MET A 270 -0.20 14.38 -4.79
C MET A 270 -0.16 13.33 -5.92
N SER A 271 1.05 12.86 -6.24
CA SER A 271 1.26 11.58 -6.91
C SER A 271 0.97 10.48 -5.88
N ILE A 272 -0.12 9.72 -5.98
CA ILE A 272 -0.57 8.87 -4.86
C ILE A 272 -0.37 7.39 -5.17
N GLY A 273 -1.07 6.90 -6.17
CA GLY A 273 -1.07 5.47 -6.47
C GLY A 273 0.28 4.98 -6.99
N ALA A 274 0.60 3.73 -6.72
CA ALA A 274 1.68 3.05 -7.43
C ALA A 274 1.36 3.00 -8.93
N ALA A 275 2.35 3.20 -9.77
CA ALA A 275 2.19 3.04 -11.22
C ALA A 275 1.75 1.62 -11.57
N ARG A 276 1.02 1.47 -12.68
CA ARG A 276 0.65 0.18 -13.25
C ARG A 276 1.14 0.10 -14.69
N VAL A 277 1.60 -1.05 -15.09
CA VAL A 277 2.13 -1.27 -16.44
C VAL A 277 1.31 -2.32 -17.17
N HIS A 278 1.01 -2.03 -18.44
CA HIS A 278 0.44 -2.99 -19.38
C HIS A 278 1.14 -2.81 -20.73
N GLU A 279 1.86 -3.85 -21.15
CA GLU A 279 2.73 -3.75 -22.31
C GLU A 279 3.74 -2.59 -22.15
N ASN A 280 3.71 -1.60 -23.05
CA ASN A 280 4.53 -0.40 -22.96
C ASN A 280 3.79 0.84 -22.43
N LEU A 281 2.63 0.65 -21.82
CA LEU A 281 1.82 1.71 -21.20
C LEU A 281 2.03 1.77 -19.70
N VAL A 282 2.41 2.93 -19.20
CA VAL A 282 2.52 3.23 -17.78
C VAL A 282 1.33 4.07 -17.36
N TRP A 283 0.48 3.50 -16.51
CA TRP A 283 -0.65 4.19 -15.89
C TRP A 283 -0.25 4.84 -14.57
N VAL A 284 -0.68 6.08 -14.39
CA VAL A 284 -0.58 6.80 -13.11
C VAL A 284 -1.91 7.45 -12.75
N MET A 285 -2.19 7.52 -11.45
CA MET A 285 -3.41 8.06 -10.91
C MET A 285 -3.13 8.93 -9.69
N GLY A 286 -3.26 10.24 -9.85
CA GLY A 286 -3.08 11.20 -8.77
C GLY A 286 -4.39 11.83 -8.31
N PHE A 287 -4.26 12.75 -7.40
CA PHE A 287 -5.38 13.48 -6.82
C PHE A 287 -6.03 14.46 -7.80
N ASN A 288 -7.30 14.76 -7.58
CA ASN A 288 -8.06 15.83 -8.23
C ASN A 288 -8.27 15.70 -9.75
N GLY A 289 -8.60 14.50 -10.24
CA GLY A 289 -8.96 14.29 -11.64
C GLY A 289 -7.77 14.08 -12.56
N ARG A 290 -6.59 13.81 -12.01
CA ARG A 290 -5.38 13.60 -12.77
C ARG A 290 -5.01 12.12 -12.85
N SER A 291 -5.23 11.54 -14.03
CA SER A 291 -4.67 10.24 -14.43
C SER A 291 -4.16 10.33 -15.86
N ALA A 292 -3.20 9.50 -16.18
CA ALA A 292 -2.63 9.40 -17.52
C ALA A 292 -2.15 7.99 -17.80
N ALA A 293 -2.14 7.61 -19.07
CA ALA A 293 -1.35 6.50 -19.58
C ALA A 293 -0.25 7.07 -20.49
N ILE A 294 0.98 6.67 -20.23
CA ILE A 294 2.17 7.13 -20.92
C ILE A 294 2.73 5.93 -21.69
N ARG A 295 2.86 6.08 -23.00
CA ARG A 295 3.50 5.08 -23.86
C ARG A 295 5.00 5.31 -23.87
N VAL A 296 5.75 4.32 -23.46
CA VAL A 296 7.21 4.28 -23.59
C VAL A 296 7.57 3.77 -24.98
N THR A 297 8.50 4.44 -25.66
CA THR A 297 8.97 4.00 -27.00
C THR A 297 9.75 2.70 -26.90
N GLU A 298 9.81 1.94 -28.01
CA GLU A 298 10.48 0.63 -28.07
C GLU A 298 11.94 0.65 -27.60
N ASN A 299 12.66 1.74 -27.85
CA ASN A 299 14.03 1.92 -27.41
C ASN A 299 14.16 2.39 -25.94
N ASN A 300 13.06 2.52 -25.22
CA ASN A 300 13.01 2.99 -23.83
C ASN A 300 13.66 4.37 -23.56
N GLN A 301 13.73 5.26 -24.55
CA GLN A 301 14.40 6.57 -24.41
C GLN A 301 13.46 7.77 -24.39
N SER A 302 12.23 7.60 -24.87
CA SER A 302 11.24 8.68 -24.89
C SER A 302 9.84 8.19 -24.59
N THR A 303 8.94 9.15 -24.41
CA THR A 303 7.55 8.88 -24.05
C THR A 303 6.58 9.79 -24.78
N LYS A 304 5.33 9.32 -24.92
CA LYS A 304 4.20 10.13 -25.32
C LYS A 304 2.95 9.75 -24.51
N PHE A 305 2.03 10.67 -24.33
CA PHE A 305 0.74 10.32 -23.75
C PHE A 305 -0.03 9.42 -24.72
N ALA A 306 -0.59 8.31 -24.22
CA ALA A 306 -1.47 7.45 -25.01
C ALA A 306 -2.77 8.18 -25.38
N TRP A 307 -3.21 9.07 -24.51
CA TRP A 307 -4.36 9.96 -24.72
C TRP A 307 -4.17 11.27 -23.94
N VAL A 308 -4.89 12.31 -24.34
CA VAL A 308 -4.83 13.63 -23.67
C VAL A 308 -5.56 13.53 -22.32
N PRO A 309 -4.86 13.76 -21.19
CA PRO A 309 -5.49 13.75 -19.88
C PRO A 309 -6.59 14.81 -19.77
N SER A 310 -7.79 14.40 -19.37
CA SER A 310 -8.93 15.31 -19.23
C SER A 310 -9.85 14.87 -18.07
N PRO A 311 -10.72 15.75 -17.55
CA PRO A 311 -11.69 15.38 -16.51
C PRO A 311 -12.72 14.32 -16.96
N LYS A 312 -12.89 14.11 -18.26
CA LYS A 312 -13.82 13.13 -18.84
C LYS A 312 -13.17 11.74 -19.00
N LYS A 313 -11.85 11.64 -18.92
CA LYS A 313 -11.08 10.41 -19.10
C LYS A 313 -10.47 9.91 -17.79
N GLY A 314 -10.22 8.62 -17.72
CA GLY A 314 -9.54 7.99 -16.61
C GLY A 314 -10.31 8.06 -15.27
N VAL A 315 -9.60 7.81 -14.18
CA VAL A 315 -10.11 7.87 -12.80
C VAL A 315 -9.12 8.62 -11.89
N ALA A 316 -9.62 9.45 -10.99
CA ALA A 316 -8.81 10.17 -10.01
C ALA A 316 -8.95 9.52 -8.65
N GLY A 317 -7.86 9.02 -8.12
CA GLY A 317 -7.81 8.42 -6.79
C GLY A 317 -7.81 9.44 -5.65
N VAL A 318 -8.00 8.95 -4.44
CA VAL A 318 -7.82 9.70 -3.20
C VAL A 318 -6.62 9.17 -2.43
N MET A 319 -6.56 7.87 -2.13
CA MET A 319 -5.47 7.23 -1.36
C MET A 319 -5.14 5.81 -1.84
N ASN A 320 -5.80 5.35 -2.89
CA ASN A 320 -5.72 3.98 -3.37
C ASN A 320 -4.82 3.85 -4.60
N THR A 321 -4.31 2.66 -4.80
CA THR A 321 -3.70 2.23 -6.07
C THR A 321 -4.73 1.50 -6.90
N ALA A 322 -4.75 1.75 -8.21
CA ALA A 322 -5.64 1.07 -9.13
C ALA A 322 -5.25 -0.41 -9.31
N TYR A 323 -6.24 -1.27 -9.49
CA TYR A 323 -6.04 -2.63 -9.99
C TYR A 323 -6.05 -2.60 -11.52
N LEU A 324 -5.09 -3.26 -12.15
CA LEU A 324 -4.98 -3.37 -13.61
C LEU A 324 -4.99 -4.84 -14.03
N ARG A 325 -5.87 -5.19 -14.96
CA ARG A 325 -5.94 -6.50 -15.59
C ARG A 325 -6.34 -6.38 -17.06
N ASP A 326 -5.60 -7.04 -17.94
CA ASP A 326 -5.92 -7.17 -19.40
C ASP A 326 -6.19 -5.82 -20.08
N GLY A 327 -5.39 -4.80 -19.74
CA GLY A 327 -5.53 -3.45 -20.29
C GLY A 327 -6.68 -2.63 -19.68
N HIS A 328 -7.34 -3.13 -18.64
CA HIS A 328 -8.44 -2.45 -17.96
C HIS A 328 -8.04 -2.06 -16.53
N VAL A 329 -8.24 -0.79 -16.20
CA VAL A 329 -7.95 -0.20 -14.89
C VAL A 329 -9.22 -0.10 -14.07
N TYR A 330 -9.22 -0.66 -12.87
CA TYR A 330 -10.34 -0.64 -11.92
C TYR A 330 -9.95 0.15 -10.68
N SER A 331 -10.72 1.19 -10.33
CA SER A 331 -10.39 2.01 -9.16
C SER A 331 -11.56 2.83 -8.66
N GLY A 332 -11.59 3.05 -7.36
CA GLY A 332 -12.41 4.08 -6.74
C GLY A 332 -11.93 5.48 -7.08
N GLY A 333 -12.85 6.37 -7.38
CA GLY A 333 -12.59 7.75 -7.74
C GLY A 333 -13.07 8.75 -6.69
N ARG A 334 -12.43 9.91 -6.68
CA ARG A 334 -12.66 11.01 -5.74
C ARG A 334 -14.12 11.47 -5.61
N ARG A 335 -14.95 11.26 -6.63
CA ARG A 335 -16.37 11.67 -6.61
C ARG A 335 -17.32 10.55 -6.12
N GLY A 336 -16.75 9.45 -5.59
CA GLY A 336 -17.51 8.32 -5.09
C GLY A 336 -17.94 7.32 -6.16
N GLN A 337 -17.34 7.37 -7.35
CA GLN A 337 -17.56 6.37 -8.38
C GLN A 337 -16.38 5.39 -8.42
N PHE A 338 -16.70 4.12 -8.44
CA PHE A 338 -15.79 3.05 -8.85
C PHE A 338 -15.91 2.89 -10.38
N ARG A 339 -14.79 2.76 -11.08
CA ARG A 339 -14.75 2.81 -12.54
C ARG A 339 -13.91 1.71 -13.13
N CYS A 340 -14.29 1.27 -14.32
CA CYS A 340 -13.44 0.57 -15.27
C CYS A 340 -13.02 1.55 -16.36
N VAL A 341 -11.73 1.55 -16.68
CA VAL A 341 -11.13 2.43 -17.69
C VAL A 341 -10.25 1.61 -18.62
N ASP A 342 -10.41 1.75 -19.94
CA ASP A 342 -9.44 1.23 -20.92
C ASP A 342 -8.15 2.06 -20.85
N ILE A 343 -7.01 1.42 -20.56
CA ILE A 343 -5.72 2.09 -20.41
C ILE A 343 -5.22 2.73 -21.71
N ARG A 344 -5.61 2.17 -22.87
CA ARG A 344 -5.14 2.61 -24.19
C ARG A 344 -5.80 3.91 -24.64
N THR A 345 -7.08 4.12 -24.26
CA THR A 345 -7.90 5.25 -24.72
C THR A 345 -8.26 6.23 -23.60
N GLY A 346 -8.19 5.78 -22.36
CA GLY A 346 -8.65 6.52 -21.17
C GLY A 346 -10.17 6.56 -21.03
N GLU A 347 -10.91 5.84 -21.87
CA GLU A 347 -12.37 5.79 -21.83
C GLU A 347 -12.87 5.05 -20.61
N ARG A 348 -13.93 5.57 -20.01
CA ARG A 348 -14.66 4.94 -18.90
C ARG A 348 -15.70 4.00 -19.48
N LEU A 349 -15.46 2.71 -19.35
CA LEU A 349 -16.38 1.70 -19.86
C LEU A 349 -17.65 1.63 -19.01
N TRP A 350 -17.50 1.78 -17.69
CA TRP A 350 -18.60 1.90 -16.76
C TRP A 350 -18.19 2.63 -15.47
N GLU A 351 -19.19 3.04 -14.69
CA GLU A 351 -19.03 3.55 -13.34
C GLU A 351 -20.16 3.08 -12.42
N SER A 352 -19.86 2.88 -11.13
CA SER A 352 -20.79 2.49 -10.09
C SER A 352 -20.47 3.20 -8.78
N THR A 353 -21.47 3.67 -8.07
CA THR A 353 -21.30 4.22 -6.71
C THR A 353 -21.38 3.15 -5.63
N LYS A 354 -21.92 1.98 -5.93
CA LYS A 354 -22.21 0.90 -4.96
C LYS A 354 -20.99 0.53 -4.08
N PRO A 355 -19.75 0.33 -4.63
CA PRO A 355 -18.62 -0.08 -3.79
C PRO A 355 -18.20 0.96 -2.76
N LEU A 356 -18.53 2.24 -3.00
CA LEU A 356 -18.09 3.35 -2.16
C LEU A 356 -19.18 3.90 -1.23
N LEU A 357 -20.39 3.36 -1.30
CA LEU A 357 -21.49 3.65 -0.37
C LEU A 357 -21.62 2.49 0.64
N LYS A 358 -22.28 2.76 1.77
CA LYS A 358 -22.68 1.73 2.74
C LYS A 358 -23.68 0.77 2.11
N ALA A 359 -23.84 -0.41 2.71
CA ALA A 359 -24.78 -1.43 2.27
C ALA A 359 -26.22 -0.90 2.06
N ASN A 360 -26.66 0.04 2.89
CA ASN A 360 -27.98 0.69 2.78
C ASN A 360 -28.06 1.83 1.75
N GLY A 361 -27.02 1.99 0.93
CA GLY A 361 -26.92 3.06 -0.08
C GLY A 361 -26.66 4.46 0.49
N SER A 362 -26.51 4.60 1.81
CA SER A 362 -26.19 5.89 2.44
C SER A 362 -24.70 6.18 2.46
N GLY A 363 -24.36 7.41 2.75
CA GLY A 363 -22.99 7.88 2.86
C GLY A 363 -22.66 8.94 1.83
N ARG A 364 -21.61 9.72 2.10
CA ARG A 364 -21.12 10.72 1.17
C ARG A 364 -20.10 10.07 0.24
N GLY A 365 -20.44 9.90 -1.03
CA GLY A 365 -19.57 9.26 -2.01
C GLY A 365 -18.30 10.04 -2.36
N ALA A 366 -18.25 11.36 -2.14
CA ALA A 366 -17.07 12.17 -2.46
C ALA A 366 -15.92 11.98 -1.47
N TRP A 367 -14.68 11.92 -1.98
CA TRP A 367 -13.43 11.76 -1.21
C TRP A 367 -13.29 10.41 -0.51
N GLN A 368 -13.97 9.39 -1.02
CA GLN A 368 -13.86 8.04 -0.51
C GLN A 368 -12.75 7.27 -1.24
N SER A 369 -12.17 6.33 -0.52
CA SER A 369 -11.19 5.38 -1.05
C SER A 369 -11.75 3.97 -1.00
N ALA A 370 -11.26 3.13 -1.92
CA ALA A 370 -11.46 1.70 -1.88
C ALA A 370 -10.14 1.02 -2.24
N PHE A 371 -9.68 0.14 -1.38
CA PHE A 371 -8.52 -0.69 -1.62
C PHE A 371 -8.96 -1.99 -2.27
N THR A 372 -8.34 -2.35 -3.37
CA THR A 372 -8.72 -3.53 -4.15
C THR A 372 -7.62 -4.59 -4.08
N VAL A 373 -8.03 -5.84 -3.85
CA VAL A 373 -7.17 -7.02 -3.96
C VAL A 373 -7.88 -8.05 -4.83
N HIS A 374 -7.26 -8.43 -5.92
CA HIS A 374 -7.79 -9.48 -6.79
C HIS A 374 -7.41 -10.86 -6.26
N HIS A 375 -8.38 -11.75 -6.14
CA HIS A 375 -8.15 -13.15 -5.79
C HIS A 375 -8.10 -13.98 -7.07
N GLU A 376 -6.87 -14.31 -7.49
CA GLU A 376 -6.60 -14.97 -8.78
C GLU A 376 -7.32 -16.33 -8.91
N PRO A 377 -7.32 -17.25 -7.90
CA PRO A 377 -7.95 -18.54 -8.04
C PRO A 377 -9.46 -18.51 -8.28
N SER A 378 -10.19 -17.51 -7.76
CA SER A 378 -11.64 -17.38 -7.98
C SER A 378 -12.01 -16.39 -9.08
N GLY A 379 -11.07 -15.56 -9.55
CA GLY A 379 -11.34 -14.45 -10.46
C GLY A 379 -12.11 -13.29 -9.84
N GLN A 380 -12.40 -13.35 -8.53
CA GLN A 380 -13.12 -12.31 -7.78
C GLN A 380 -12.19 -11.23 -7.26
N THR A 381 -12.74 -10.08 -6.90
CA THR A 381 -12.00 -8.96 -6.34
C THR A 381 -12.59 -8.58 -4.99
N LEU A 382 -11.73 -8.50 -3.99
CA LEU A 382 -12.06 -7.93 -2.69
C LEU A 382 -11.89 -6.41 -2.75
N ILE A 383 -12.89 -5.68 -2.30
CA ILE A 383 -12.90 -4.21 -2.22
C ILE A 383 -13.12 -3.82 -0.76
N PHE A 384 -12.18 -3.08 -0.20
CA PHE A 384 -12.23 -2.58 1.17
C PHE A 384 -12.51 -1.08 1.14
N ASN A 385 -13.68 -0.66 1.57
CA ASN A 385 -14.11 0.73 1.52
C ASN A 385 -13.89 1.50 2.82
N ASP A 386 -14.03 2.82 2.77
CA ASP A 386 -13.86 3.72 3.92
C ASP A 386 -14.84 3.45 5.07
N HIS A 387 -15.92 2.73 4.80
CA HIS A 387 -16.94 2.40 5.79
C HIS A 387 -16.61 1.16 6.62
N GLY A 388 -15.43 0.55 6.39
CA GLY A 388 -15.00 -0.65 7.09
C GLY A 388 -15.67 -1.93 6.59
N GLU A 389 -16.14 -1.92 5.36
CA GLU A 389 -16.75 -3.07 4.69
C GLU A 389 -15.76 -3.75 3.76
N MET A 390 -15.77 -5.07 3.74
CA MET A 390 -15.15 -5.93 2.74
C MET A 390 -16.23 -6.39 1.77
N ILE A 391 -16.05 -6.11 0.50
CA ILE A 391 -16.99 -6.44 -0.57
C ILE A 391 -16.30 -7.43 -1.50
N THR A 392 -16.95 -8.55 -1.78
CA THR A 392 -16.55 -9.49 -2.82
C THR A 392 -17.31 -9.16 -4.08
N ALA A 393 -16.61 -8.98 -5.20
CA ALA A 393 -17.23 -8.59 -6.45
C ALA A 393 -16.59 -9.27 -7.65
N SER A 394 -17.36 -9.45 -8.71
CA SER A 394 -16.87 -9.72 -10.06
C SER A 394 -16.62 -8.38 -10.78
N LEU A 395 -15.43 -8.22 -11.33
CA LEU A 395 -15.05 -7.05 -12.13
C LEU A 395 -14.71 -7.50 -13.55
N SER A 396 -15.33 -6.88 -14.53
CA SER A 396 -15.03 -7.07 -15.94
C SER A 396 -15.16 -5.76 -16.73
N PRO A 397 -14.71 -5.67 -17.97
CA PRO A 397 -14.99 -4.51 -18.81
C PRO A 397 -16.47 -4.22 -19.01
N ASN A 398 -17.33 -5.22 -18.82
CA ASN A 398 -18.79 -5.12 -19.02
C ASN A 398 -19.53 -4.64 -17.77
N GLY A 399 -18.92 -4.69 -16.57
CA GLY A 399 -19.61 -4.23 -15.38
C GLY A 399 -18.99 -4.64 -14.05
N TYR A 400 -19.67 -4.21 -12.99
CA TYR A 400 -19.46 -4.53 -11.60
C TYR A 400 -20.67 -5.32 -11.08
N GLU A 401 -20.39 -6.47 -10.50
CA GLU A 401 -21.39 -7.31 -9.83
C GLU A 401 -20.93 -7.57 -8.40
N GLU A 402 -21.74 -7.19 -7.42
CA GLU A 402 -21.50 -7.44 -6.00
C GLU A 402 -22.01 -8.84 -5.63
N ILE A 403 -21.13 -9.66 -5.09
CA ILE A 403 -21.42 -11.05 -4.70
C ILE A 403 -21.76 -11.10 -3.20
N ALA A 404 -20.92 -10.45 -2.39
CA ALA A 404 -21.09 -10.42 -0.93
C ALA A 404 -20.53 -9.13 -0.34
N ARG A 405 -21.03 -8.75 0.83
CA ARG A 405 -20.55 -7.61 1.60
C ARG A 405 -20.62 -7.92 3.09
N THR A 406 -19.53 -7.62 3.79
CA THR A 406 -19.42 -7.84 5.23
C THR A 406 -18.74 -6.66 5.91
N TYR A 407 -19.32 -6.19 7.00
CA TYR A 407 -18.69 -5.21 7.88
C TYR A 407 -17.60 -5.89 8.72
N ILE A 408 -16.36 -5.44 8.60
CA ILE A 408 -15.21 -6.07 9.25
C ILE A 408 -14.53 -5.19 10.30
N ILE A 409 -14.61 -3.86 10.17
CA ILE A 409 -13.94 -2.97 11.12
C ILE A 409 -14.64 -1.62 11.23
N GLU A 410 -14.69 -1.06 12.43
CA GLU A 410 -15.30 0.24 12.67
C GLU A 410 -14.45 1.40 12.13
N PRO A 411 -15.04 2.34 11.36
CA PRO A 411 -14.40 3.58 11.00
C PRO A 411 -14.15 4.44 12.26
N THR A 412 -12.90 4.72 12.56
CA THR A 412 -12.52 5.47 13.77
C THR A 412 -11.81 6.78 13.47
N HIS A 413 -11.32 6.95 12.24
CA HIS A 413 -10.61 8.15 11.84
C HIS A 413 -11.59 9.23 11.38
N ARG A 414 -11.47 10.45 11.95
CA ARG A 414 -12.36 11.56 11.62
C ARG A 414 -11.69 12.60 10.73
N VAL A 415 -12.18 12.74 9.50
CA VAL A 415 -11.72 13.78 8.54
C VAL A 415 -12.90 14.51 7.94
N SER A 416 -12.89 15.83 8.01
CA SER A 416 -13.93 16.69 7.42
C SER A 416 -15.36 16.24 7.76
N GLY A 417 -15.60 15.87 9.02
CA GLY A 417 -16.91 15.43 9.53
C GLY A 417 -17.30 13.99 9.19
N ARG A 418 -16.42 13.21 8.55
CA ARG A 418 -16.64 11.79 8.22
C ARG A 418 -15.83 10.88 9.12
N MET A 419 -16.42 9.75 9.48
CA MET A 419 -15.70 8.62 10.08
C MET A 419 -15.31 7.65 8.97
N LEU A 420 -14.05 7.23 8.95
CA LEU A 420 -13.52 6.41 7.86
C LEU A 420 -12.38 5.48 8.31
N VAL A 421 -12.06 4.52 7.43
CA VAL A 421 -10.88 3.65 7.50
C VAL A 421 -10.03 3.89 6.27
N TRP A 422 -8.79 4.35 6.47
CA TRP A 422 -7.86 4.61 5.37
C TRP A 422 -6.63 3.71 5.38
N SER A 423 -6.76 2.52 5.95
CA SER A 423 -5.71 1.51 5.94
C SER A 423 -6.09 0.38 4.99
N HIS A 424 -5.16 0.03 4.09
CA HIS A 424 -5.34 -1.14 3.23
C HIS A 424 -5.13 -2.43 4.01
N PRO A 425 -5.78 -3.53 3.60
CA PRO A 425 -5.65 -4.83 4.26
C PRO A 425 -4.37 -5.57 3.84
N ALA A 426 -4.05 -6.63 4.59
CA ALA A 426 -3.20 -7.72 4.13
C ALA A 426 -4.01 -9.01 4.04
N LEU A 427 -3.66 -9.88 3.09
CA LEU A 427 -4.27 -11.20 2.90
C LEU A 427 -3.15 -12.26 2.86
N ALA A 428 -3.12 -13.10 3.87
CA ALA A 428 -2.12 -14.14 4.03
C ALA A 428 -2.68 -15.32 4.82
N ASN A 429 -2.24 -16.51 4.51
CA ASN A 429 -2.55 -17.73 5.26
C ASN A 429 -4.07 -17.92 5.46
N LYS A 430 -4.83 -17.72 4.39
CA LYS A 430 -6.31 -17.78 4.36
C LYS A 430 -6.99 -16.83 5.35
N ARG A 431 -6.35 -15.67 5.60
CA ARG A 431 -6.83 -14.68 6.55
C ARG A 431 -6.82 -13.28 5.94
N VAL A 432 -7.67 -12.43 6.45
CA VAL A 432 -7.61 -10.98 6.21
C VAL A 432 -7.27 -10.26 7.50
N TYR A 433 -6.33 -9.33 7.38
CA TYR A 433 -5.87 -8.45 8.46
C TYR A 433 -6.25 -7.02 8.08
N CYS A 434 -7.04 -6.38 8.92
CA CYS A 434 -7.47 -5.00 8.75
C CYS A 434 -7.28 -4.21 10.04
N ARG A 435 -7.03 -2.90 9.92
CA ARG A 435 -6.85 -2.03 11.07
C ARG A 435 -7.62 -0.72 10.94
N ASN A 436 -7.88 -0.11 12.08
CA ASN A 436 -8.27 1.29 12.25
C ASN A 436 -7.30 2.01 13.21
N ASP A 437 -7.68 3.19 13.76
CA ASP A 437 -6.82 3.95 14.69
C ASP A 437 -6.82 3.41 16.13
N LYS A 438 -7.53 2.31 16.40
CA LYS A 438 -7.68 1.73 17.74
C LYS A 438 -7.23 0.29 17.85
N GLU A 439 -7.33 -0.47 16.76
CA GLU A 439 -7.09 -1.92 16.77
C GLU A 439 -6.74 -2.48 15.40
N ILE A 440 -6.11 -3.64 15.39
CA ILE A 440 -6.01 -4.55 14.25
C ILE A 440 -6.85 -5.78 14.53
N ARG A 441 -7.51 -6.29 13.49
CA ARG A 441 -8.31 -7.53 13.52
C ARG A 441 -7.82 -8.52 12.49
N CYS A 442 -7.90 -9.80 12.85
CA CYS A 442 -7.63 -10.93 11.96
C CYS A 442 -8.88 -11.77 11.82
N TYR A 443 -9.24 -12.08 10.59
CA TYR A 443 -10.38 -12.92 10.27
C TYR A 443 -9.97 -14.12 9.43
N ASP A 444 -10.64 -15.25 9.67
CA ASP A 444 -10.50 -16.51 8.94
C ASP A 444 -11.35 -16.49 7.68
N LEU A 445 -10.73 -16.72 6.55
CA LEU A 445 -11.35 -16.86 5.23
C LEU A 445 -11.27 -18.31 4.72
N SER A 446 -10.80 -19.27 5.52
CA SER A 446 -10.69 -20.67 5.11
C SER A 446 -12.04 -21.23 4.66
N LYS A 447 -12.05 -21.92 3.52
CA LYS A 447 -13.21 -22.70 3.10
C LYS A 447 -13.41 -23.84 4.11
N LYS A 448 -14.64 -23.96 4.60
CA LYS A 448 -15.06 -25.03 5.50
C LYS A 448 -15.21 -26.34 4.75
#